data_3bf1d9f1db197688af39ef028643f68c
#
_entry.id   3bf1d9f1db197688af39ef028643f68c
#
_cell.length_a   1.000
_cell.length_b   1.000
_cell.length_c   1.000
_cell.angle_alpha   90.00
_cell.angle_beta   90.00
_cell.angle_gamma   90.00
#
_symmetry.space_group_name_H-M   'P 1'
#
loop_
_entity.id
_entity.type
_entity.pdbx_description
1 polymer ?
#
loop_
_entity_poly.entity_id
_entity_poly.type
_entity_poly.pdbx_seq_one_letter_code
_entity_poly.pdbx_strand_id
1 'polypeptide(L)'
;MNIKELIKNQIVYFDGGMGTLLQERGLQPGELPETWNILHPEIITDIHRSYFEAGANIIKTNTFGANRLKFDNLEEIITKAVENANKARDSFENAYIALDIGPIGKMLKPLGDLSLIHISEPTRPISIS
;
A
#
# COMPACT_ATOMS: atom_id res chain seq x y z
N MET A 1 -11.10 13.94 13.61
CA MET A 1 -12.10 13.66 12.55
C MET A 1 -11.81 12.31 11.94
N ASN A 2 -12.78 11.43 11.84
CA ASN A 2 -12.56 10.13 11.19
C ASN A 2 -12.78 10.24 9.67
N ILE A 3 -12.43 9.19 8.94
CA ILE A 3 -12.49 9.23 7.47
C ILE A 3 -13.91 9.45 6.95
N LYS A 4 -14.92 8.92 7.62
CA LYS A 4 -16.32 9.12 7.22
C LYS A 4 -16.75 10.58 7.33
N GLU A 5 -16.34 11.24 8.39
CA GLU A 5 -16.61 12.66 8.58
C GLU A 5 -15.86 13.51 7.57
N LEU A 6 -14.61 13.15 7.28
CA LEU A 6 -13.80 13.85 6.31
C LEU A 6 -14.45 13.80 4.92
N ILE A 7 -14.90 12.62 4.50
CA ILE A 7 -15.55 12.44 3.20
C ILE A 7 -16.83 13.26 3.07
N LYS A 8 -17.60 13.40 4.15
CA LYS A 8 -18.83 14.18 4.14
C LYS A 8 -18.59 15.68 3.99
N ASN A 9 -17.46 16.17 4.48
CA ASN A 9 -17.22 17.61 4.61
C ASN A 9 -16.31 18.20 3.53
N GLN A 10 -15.59 17.36 2.78
CA GLN A 10 -14.68 17.85 1.76
C GLN A 10 -14.35 16.78 0.74
N ILE A 11 -13.71 17.20 -0.36
CA ILE A 11 -13.15 16.28 -1.34
C ILE A 11 -11.92 15.63 -0.72
N VAL A 12 -11.82 14.31 -0.85
CA VAL A 12 -10.72 13.54 -0.31
C VAL A 12 -9.84 13.05 -1.47
N TYR A 13 -8.53 13.29 -1.35
CA TYR A 13 -7.57 12.95 -2.39
C TYR A 13 -6.76 11.74 -2.00
N PHE A 14 -6.63 10.80 -2.94
CA PHE A 14 -5.70 9.68 -2.82
C PHE A 14 -4.35 10.06 -3.42
N ASP A 15 -3.33 9.28 -3.07
CA ASP A 15 -2.02 9.40 -3.69
C ASP A 15 -2.05 8.91 -5.14
N GLY A 16 -0.96 9.18 -5.85
CA GLY A 16 -0.75 8.68 -7.21
C GLY A 16 0.02 7.36 -7.21
N GLY A 17 0.64 7.05 -8.34
CA GLY A 17 1.39 5.81 -8.50
C GLY A 17 2.68 5.76 -7.71
N MET A 18 3.02 4.57 -7.22
CA MET A 18 4.29 4.32 -6.54
C MET A 18 5.37 3.88 -7.52
N GLY A 19 5.02 3.03 -8.49
CA GLY A 19 5.99 2.40 -9.38
C GLY A 19 6.87 3.37 -10.16
N THR A 20 6.28 4.40 -10.73
CA THR A 20 7.02 5.41 -11.50
C THR A 20 8.03 6.15 -10.63
N LEU A 21 7.61 6.51 -9.41
CA LEU A 21 8.50 7.21 -8.48
C LEU A 21 9.63 6.33 -7.99
N LEU A 22 9.38 5.04 -7.82
CA LEU A 22 10.43 4.10 -7.46
C LEU A 22 11.43 3.91 -8.60
N GLN A 23 10.95 3.90 -9.84
CA GLN A 23 11.84 3.84 -11.01
C GLN A 23 12.75 5.07 -11.07
N GLU A 24 12.23 6.24 -10.76
CA GLU A 24 13.03 7.47 -10.67
C GLU A 24 14.08 7.39 -9.58
N ARG A 25 13.83 6.61 -8.54
CA ARG A 25 14.74 6.42 -7.41
C ARG A 25 15.67 5.20 -7.58
N GLY A 26 15.60 4.51 -8.72
CA GLY A 26 16.53 3.43 -9.05
C GLY A 26 15.97 2.03 -9.13
N LEU A 27 14.66 1.86 -9.01
CA LEU A 27 14.05 0.53 -9.19
C LEU A 27 14.28 0.07 -10.63
N GLN A 28 14.85 -1.12 -10.77
CA GLN A 28 15.21 -1.66 -12.07
C GLN A 28 14.08 -2.45 -12.71
N PRO A 29 14.05 -2.55 -14.05
CA PRO A 29 13.08 -3.44 -14.71
C PRO A 29 13.21 -4.86 -14.17
N GLY A 30 12.07 -5.46 -13.81
CA GLY A 30 12.06 -6.80 -13.26
C GLY A 30 12.17 -6.88 -11.74
N GLU A 31 12.58 -5.80 -11.09
CA GLU A 31 12.53 -5.74 -9.63
C GLU A 31 11.08 -5.59 -9.16
N LEU A 32 10.73 -6.27 -8.07
CA LEU A 32 9.41 -6.15 -7.48
C LEU A 32 9.39 -4.96 -6.50
N PRO A 33 8.53 -3.96 -6.73
CA PRO A 33 8.50 -2.75 -5.89
C PRO A 33 8.32 -3.03 -4.41
N GLU A 34 7.60 -4.10 -4.06
CA GLU A 34 7.31 -4.45 -2.68
C GLU A 34 8.54 -4.88 -1.89
N THR A 35 9.60 -5.35 -2.57
CA THR A 35 10.84 -5.69 -1.89
C THR A 35 11.50 -4.46 -1.26
N TRP A 36 11.24 -3.29 -1.80
CA TRP A 36 11.81 -2.05 -1.28
C TRP A 36 11.22 -1.63 0.08
N ASN A 37 10.11 -2.22 0.47
CA ASN A 37 9.58 -2.02 1.81
C ASN A 37 10.60 -2.42 2.87
N ILE A 38 11.41 -3.44 2.56
CA ILE A 38 12.45 -3.96 3.43
C ILE A 38 13.82 -3.39 3.08
N LEU A 39 14.15 -3.35 1.78
CA LEU A 39 15.47 -2.95 1.31
C LEU A 39 15.72 -1.45 1.38
N HIS A 40 14.69 -0.65 1.10
CA HIS A 40 14.79 0.82 1.07
C HIS A 40 13.60 1.47 1.74
N PRO A 41 13.38 1.20 3.03
CA PRO A 41 12.20 1.73 3.73
C PRO A 41 12.17 3.25 3.77
N GLU A 42 13.32 3.90 3.84
CA GLU A 42 13.40 5.35 3.86
C GLU A 42 12.89 5.98 2.56
N ILE A 43 13.10 5.31 1.42
CA ILE A 43 12.61 5.81 0.13
C ILE A 43 11.09 5.68 0.06
N ILE A 44 10.55 4.55 0.50
CA ILE A 44 9.10 4.32 0.55
C ILE A 44 8.44 5.36 1.45
N THR A 45 8.99 5.56 2.65
CA THR A 45 8.48 6.54 3.61
C THR A 45 8.51 7.95 3.02
N ASP A 46 9.60 8.30 2.34
CA ASP A 46 9.76 9.62 1.73
C ASP A 46 8.72 9.87 0.63
N ILE A 47 8.45 8.89 -0.19
CA ILE A 47 7.44 9.00 -1.24
C ILE A 47 6.05 9.20 -0.63
N HIS A 48 5.70 8.43 0.39
CA HIS A 48 4.42 8.61 1.10
C HIS A 48 4.31 10.02 1.69
N ARG A 49 5.38 10.49 2.31
CA ARG A 49 5.41 11.83 2.89
C ARG A 49 5.22 12.90 1.82
N SER A 50 5.85 12.72 0.67
CA SER A 50 5.71 13.65 -0.45
C SER A 50 4.27 13.78 -0.92
N TYR A 51 3.54 12.68 -0.97
CA TYR A 51 2.13 12.71 -1.34
C TYR A 51 1.28 13.43 -0.30
N PHE A 52 1.53 13.20 0.99
CA PHE A 52 0.83 13.94 2.04
C PHE A 52 1.13 15.44 1.97
N GLU A 53 2.39 15.81 1.72
CA GLU A 53 2.78 17.21 1.55
C GLU A 53 2.10 17.85 0.35
N ALA A 54 1.85 17.08 -0.70
CA ALA A 54 1.17 17.54 -1.89
C ALA A 54 -0.35 17.65 -1.73
N GLY A 55 -0.90 17.21 -0.61
CA GLY A 55 -2.32 17.34 -0.31
C GLY A 55 -3.12 16.05 -0.31
N ALA A 56 -2.49 14.89 -0.49
CA ALA A 56 -3.20 13.62 -0.39
C ALA A 56 -3.71 13.40 1.03
N ASN A 57 -4.93 12.93 1.16
CA ASN A 57 -5.53 12.59 2.44
C ASN A 57 -5.34 11.11 2.75
N ILE A 58 -5.30 10.28 1.73
CA ILE A 58 -5.18 8.83 1.85
C ILE A 58 -4.02 8.40 0.96
N ILE A 59 -3.06 7.67 1.54
CA ILE A 59 -2.03 7.00 0.77
C ILE A 59 -2.29 5.51 0.77
N LYS A 60 -1.88 4.84 -0.30
CA LYS A 60 -1.97 3.39 -0.41
C LYS A 60 -0.61 2.79 -0.06
N THR A 61 -0.61 1.72 0.73
CA THR A 61 0.62 1.01 1.06
C THR A 61 1.26 0.43 -0.19
N ASN A 62 2.58 0.21 -0.15
CA ASN A 62 3.31 -0.39 -1.27
C ASN A 62 3.15 -1.92 -1.22
N THR A 63 1.94 -2.39 -1.54
CA THR A 63 1.55 -3.80 -1.41
C THR A 63 0.74 -4.32 -2.59
N PHE A 64 0.70 -3.58 -3.71
CA PHE A 64 -0.14 -3.94 -4.85
C PHE A 64 0.14 -5.36 -5.36
N GLY A 65 1.41 -5.73 -5.48
CA GLY A 65 1.80 -7.07 -5.92
C GLY A 65 2.12 -8.04 -4.79
N ALA A 66 1.82 -7.67 -3.54
CA ALA A 66 2.16 -8.51 -2.40
C ALA A 66 1.14 -9.63 -2.23
N ASN A 67 1.54 -10.84 -2.57
CA ASN A 67 0.71 -12.03 -2.38
C ASN A 67 1.60 -13.26 -2.24
N ARG A 68 1.02 -14.38 -1.77
CA ARG A 68 1.78 -15.60 -1.48
C ARG A 68 2.30 -16.32 -2.72
N LEU A 69 1.81 -15.96 -3.90
CA LEU A 69 2.31 -16.53 -5.14
C LEU A 69 3.66 -15.93 -5.54
N LYS A 70 3.97 -14.72 -5.07
CA LYS A 70 5.21 -14.00 -5.41
C LYS A 70 6.21 -13.94 -4.27
N PHE A 71 5.75 -13.98 -3.02
CA PHE A 71 6.61 -13.74 -1.86
C PHE A 71 6.44 -14.79 -0.79
N ASP A 72 7.55 -15.41 -0.38
CA ASP A 72 7.57 -16.32 0.76
C ASP A 72 7.49 -15.55 2.08
N ASN A 73 8.06 -14.33 2.10
CA ASN A 73 8.09 -13.46 3.27
C ASN A 73 6.99 -12.40 3.23
N LEU A 74 5.80 -12.78 2.79
CA LEU A 74 4.69 -11.87 2.58
C LEU A 74 4.35 -11.05 3.83
N GLU A 75 4.32 -11.69 5.00
CA GLU A 75 3.97 -11.01 6.25
C GLU A 75 4.94 -9.89 6.58
N GLU A 76 6.23 -10.13 6.38
CA GLU A 76 7.26 -9.12 6.61
C GLU A 76 7.10 -7.95 5.65
N ILE A 77 6.85 -8.24 4.37
CA ILE A 77 6.67 -7.20 3.35
C ILE A 77 5.49 -6.31 3.69
N ILE A 78 4.35 -6.90 4.06
CA ILE A 78 3.15 -6.13 4.41
C ILE A 78 3.35 -5.34 5.70
N THR A 79 3.95 -5.96 6.71
CA THR A 79 4.24 -5.27 7.98
C THR A 79 5.12 -4.06 7.75
N LYS A 80 6.18 -4.20 6.97
CA LYS A 80 7.08 -3.08 6.65
C LYS A 80 6.38 -2.00 5.82
N ALA A 81 5.52 -2.40 4.90
CA ALA A 81 4.75 -1.44 4.12
C ALA A 81 3.90 -0.55 5.02
N VAL A 82 3.20 -1.15 5.98
CA VAL A 82 2.36 -0.42 6.92
C VAL A 82 3.21 0.45 7.86
N GLU A 83 4.33 -0.06 8.34
CA GLU A 83 5.25 0.72 9.19
C GLU A 83 5.76 1.96 8.45
N ASN A 84 6.17 1.80 7.19
CA ASN A 84 6.67 2.92 6.38
C ASN A 84 5.59 3.98 6.17
N ALA A 85 4.36 3.55 5.90
CA ALA A 85 3.24 4.45 5.73
C ALA A 85 2.90 5.18 7.03
N ASN A 86 2.92 4.49 8.16
CA ASN A 86 2.67 5.09 9.47
C ASN A 86 3.73 6.14 9.83
N LYS A 87 4.98 5.89 9.53
CA LYS A 87 6.04 6.87 9.76
C LYS A 87 5.81 8.15 8.96
N ALA A 88 5.37 7.99 7.70
CA ALA A 88 5.07 9.15 6.86
C ALA A 88 3.88 9.94 7.40
N ARG A 89 2.88 9.24 7.94
CA ARG A 89 1.65 9.85 8.45
C ARG A 89 1.84 10.66 9.73
N ASP A 90 2.83 10.31 10.55
CA ASP A 90 2.99 10.88 11.90
C ASP A 90 3.04 12.40 11.95
N SER A 91 3.47 13.05 10.88
CA SER A 91 3.61 14.52 10.83
C SER A 91 2.38 15.23 10.29
N PHE A 92 1.32 14.50 9.93
CA PHE A 92 0.16 15.07 9.25
C PHE A 92 -1.13 14.80 9.98
N GLU A 93 -2.06 15.78 9.91
CA GLU A 93 -3.41 15.63 10.40
C GLU A 93 -4.32 15.19 9.25
N ASN A 94 -5.40 14.47 9.58
CA ASN A 94 -6.36 13.94 8.60
C ASN A 94 -5.67 13.15 7.48
N ALA A 95 -4.65 12.38 7.87
CA ALA A 95 -3.90 11.52 7.00
C ALA A 95 -4.26 10.07 7.29
N TYR A 96 -4.59 9.32 6.24
CA TYR A 96 -5.09 7.96 6.37
C TYR A 96 -4.30 7.02 5.47
N ILE A 97 -4.33 5.74 5.82
CA ILE A 97 -3.60 4.70 5.10
C ILE A 97 -4.58 3.65 4.64
N ALA A 98 -4.54 3.32 3.35
CA ALA A 98 -5.31 2.22 2.76
C ALA A 98 -4.36 1.09 2.38
N LEU A 99 -4.73 -0.14 2.69
CA LEU A 99 -3.99 -1.31 2.23
C LEU A 99 -4.34 -1.56 0.77
N ASP A 100 -3.33 -1.51 -0.09
CA ASP A 100 -3.49 -1.71 -1.52
C ASP A 100 -3.42 -3.21 -1.85
N ILE A 101 -4.43 -3.72 -2.54
CA ILE A 101 -4.51 -5.13 -2.93
C ILE A 101 -4.68 -5.20 -4.43
N GLY A 102 -3.71 -5.79 -5.09
CA GLY A 102 -3.75 -5.97 -6.53
C GLY A 102 -4.26 -7.35 -6.95
N PRO A 103 -4.46 -7.55 -8.26
CA PRO A 103 -4.89 -8.83 -8.79
C PRO A 103 -3.76 -9.86 -8.72
N ILE A 104 -4.12 -11.11 -8.50
CA ILE A 104 -3.16 -12.20 -8.42
C ILE A 104 -3.20 -13.13 -9.63
N GLY A 105 -4.08 -12.86 -10.59
CA GLY A 105 -4.20 -13.66 -11.80
C GLY A 105 -5.04 -14.92 -11.65
N LYS A 106 -5.74 -15.07 -10.53
CA LYS A 106 -6.61 -16.21 -10.27
C LYS A 106 -7.99 -15.74 -9.82
N MET A 107 -9.00 -16.54 -10.13
CA MET A 107 -10.38 -16.20 -9.77
C MET A 107 -10.76 -16.76 -8.41
N LEU A 108 -11.69 -16.07 -7.76
CA LEU A 108 -12.23 -16.54 -6.49
C LEU A 108 -13.17 -17.71 -6.68
N LYS A 109 -13.31 -18.56 -5.67
CA LYS A 109 -14.32 -19.62 -5.67
C LYS A 109 -15.71 -18.99 -5.69
N PRO A 110 -16.69 -19.57 -6.38
CA PRO A 110 -16.65 -20.85 -7.10
C PRO A 110 -16.10 -20.77 -8.53
N LEU A 111 -15.71 -19.59 -8.99
CA LEU A 111 -15.25 -19.40 -10.37
C LEU A 111 -13.78 -19.74 -10.58
N GLY A 112 -13.00 -19.86 -9.50
CA GLY A 112 -11.59 -20.18 -9.55
C GLY A 112 -11.15 -21.06 -8.39
N ASP A 113 -9.85 -21.13 -8.17
CA ASP A 113 -9.24 -22.03 -7.20
C ASP A 113 -8.82 -21.35 -5.88
N LEU A 114 -9.09 -20.06 -5.73
CA LEU A 114 -8.73 -19.31 -4.53
C LEU A 114 -9.96 -18.83 -3.75
N SER A 115 -9.82 -18.75 -2.44
CA SER A 115 -10.80 -18.11 -1.56
C SER A 115 -10.25 -16.75 -1.11
N LEU A 116 -11.10 -15.92 -0.51
CA LEU A 116 -10.66 -14.63 0.05
C LEU A 116 -9.57 -14.79 1.09
N ILE A 117 -9.62 -15.89 1.86
CA ILE A 117 -8.59 -16.16 2.86
C ILE A 117 -7.22 -16.30 2.22
N HIS A 118 -7.14 -16.99 1.07
CA HIS A 118 -5.87 -17.20 0.39
C HIS A 118 -5.35 -15.94 -0.30
N ILE A 119 -6.23 -15.01 -0.67
CA ILE A 119 -5.83 -13.78 -1.36
C ILE A 119 -5.23 -12.78 -0.40
N SER A 120 -5.84 -12.59 0.74
CA SER A 120 -5.52 -11.48 1.64
C SER A 120 -4.92 -11.88 2.97
N GLU A 121 -4.60 -13.15 3.17
CA GLU A 121 -3.98 -13.61 4.40
C GLU A 121 -2.52 -13.12 4.49
N PRO A 122 -2.04 -12.69 5.67
CA PRO A 122 -2.77 -12.55 6.94
C PRO A 122 -3.60 -11.27 7.06
N THR A 123 -3.63 -10.46 6.04
CA THR A 123 -4.35 -9.19 6.06
C THR A 123 -5.75 -9.33 5.52
N ARG A 124 -6.63 -8.41 5.90
CA ARG A 124 -7.98 -8.35 5.38
C ARG A 124 -7.98 -7.67 4.01
N PRO A 125 -9.00 -7.93 3.15
CA PRO A 125 -9.01 -7.40 1.79
C PRO A 125 -8.82 -5.89 1.68
N ILE A 126 -9.49 -5.13 2.51
CA ILE A 126 -9.32 -3.67 2.52
C ILE A 126 -9.39 -3.20 3.96
N SER A 127 -8.44 -2.36 4.33
CA SER A 127 -8.43 -1.73 5.64
C SER A 127 -7.99 -0.30 5.48
N ILE A 128 -8.83 0.63 5.93
CA ILE A 128 -8.51 2.05 5.95
C ILE A 128 -8.33 2.46 7.40
N SER A 129 -7.17 2.99 7.71
CA SER A 129 -6.85 3.39 9.08
C SER A 129 -6.68 4.90 9.23
#